data_6b936fc6077260dd88f3c428e58e2446
#
_entry.id   6b936fc6077260dd88f3c428e58e2446
#
_cell.length_a   1.000
_cell.length_b   1.000
_cell.length_c   1.000
_cell.angle_alpha   90.00
_cell.angle_beta   90.00
_cell.angle_gamma   90.00
#
_symmetry.space_group_name_H-M   'P 1'
#
loop_
_entity.id
_entity.type
_entity.pdbx_description
1 polymer ?
#
loop_
_entity_poly.entity_id
_entity_poly.type
_entity_poly.pdbx_seq_one_letter_code
_entity_poly.pdbx_strand_id
1 'polypeptide(L)'
;MPSPSRPPLTLRALELPPPFRLVRLREVGDAFAHAKAIAAEAGAGTLTYVGRFDLAEFAIVLEPEEPLWSARRAFYAGMVALRDALLGQAPPERPITFSWPDAIAVDGGLVGGGRLGWPDGADERAPPNWLVFGAAIRTFGLGDRQAGLTPLATALSEEGFEDAGSDRLLESFRAT
;
A
#
# COMPACT_ATOMS: atom_id res chain seq x y z
N MET A 1 8.51 -39.75 -20.59
CA MET A 1 8.27 -39.13 -19.29
C MET A 1 7.48 -37.86 -19.52
N PRO A 2 6.20 -37.78 -19.17
CA PRO A 2 5.47 -36.53 -19.28
C PRO A 2 5.90 -35.58 -18.16
N SER A 3 6.18 -34.33 -18.50
CA SER A 3 6.49 -33.27 -17.56
C SER A 3 5.32 -33.02 -16.60
N PRO A 4 5.57 -32.79 -15.32
CA PRO A 4 4.49 -32.46 -14.40
C PRO A 4 3.86 -31.13 -14.78
N SER A 5 2.59 -31.14 -15.09
CA SER A 5 1.77 -29.95 -15.32
C SER A 5 1.76 -29.11 -14.05
N ARG A 6 2.32 -27.90 -14.14
CA ARG A 6 2.25 -26.90 -13.07
C ARG A 6 0.77 -26.57 -12.84
N PRO A 7 0.23 -26.70 -11.63
CA PRO A 7 -1.17 -26.33 -11.38
C PRO A 7 -1.36 -24.84 -11.74
N PRO A 8 -2.52 -24.45 -12.28
CA PRO A 8 -2.81 -23.06 -12.57
C PRO A 8 -2.71 -22.27 -11.26
N LEU A 9 -2.01 -21.14 -11.28
CA LEU A 9 -1.99 -20.16 -10.20
C LEU A 9 -3.43 -19.67 -10.02
N THR A 10 -4.16 -20.32 -9.14
CA THR A 10 -5.47 -19.85 -8.70
C THR A 10 -5.19 -18.57 -7.92
N LEU A 11 -5.45 -17.43 -8.54
CA LEU A 11 -5.47 -16.14 -7.85
C LEU A 11 -6.46 -16.29 -6.70
N ARG A 12 -5.94 -16.45 -5.50
CA ARG A 12 -6.75 -16.48 -4.27
C ARG A 12 -7.56 -15.20 -4.24
N ALA A 13 -8.87 -15.32 -4.20
CA ALA A 13 -9.73 -14.16 -4.09
C ALA A 13 -9.39 -13.46 -2.76
N LEU A 14 -8.88 -12.22 -2.85
CA LEU A 14 -8.63 -11.39 -1.67
C LEU A 14 -9.99 -11.02 -1.08
N GLU A 15 -10.37 -11.64 0.03
CA GLU A 15 -11.60 -11.35 0.76
C GLU A 15 -11.26 -10.48 1.97
N LEU A 16 -11.86 -9.30 2.03
CA LEU A 16 -11.74 -8.39 3.16
C LEU A 16 -12.93 -8.57 4.12
N PRO A 17 -12.69 -8.59 5.45
CA PRO A 17 -13.79 -8.61 6.40
C PRO A 17 -14.54 -7.27 6.39
N PRO A 18 -15.83 -7.24 6.77
CA PRO A 18 -16.50 -5.97 7.03
C PRO A 18 -15.73 -5.15 8.08
N PRO A 19 -15.67 -3.81 7.97
CA PRO A 19 -16.42 -2.96 7.03
C PRO A 19 -15.72 -2.70 5.68
N PHE A 20 -14.63 -3.39 5.35
CA PHE A 20 -13.86 -3.12 4.14
C PHE A 20 -14.57 -3.62 2.88
N ARG A 21 -14.51 -2.80 1.83
CA ARG A 21 -14.98 -3.13 0.50
C ARG A 21 -13.83 -2.99 -0.51
N LEU A 22 -13.48 -4.08 -1.18
CA LEU A 22 -12.38 -4.10 -2.14
C LEU A 22 -12.84 -3.70 -3.54
N VAL A 23 -12.13 -2.75 -4.15
CA VAL A 23 -12.24 -2.38 -5.55
C VAL A 23 -10.93 -2.71 -6.25
N ARG A 24 -10.93 -3.79 -7.04
CA ARG A 24 -9.75 -4.22 -7.78
C ARG A 24 -9.65 -3.48 -9.12
N LEU A 25 -8.51 -2.87 -9.36
CA LEU A 25 -8.19 -2.19 -10.61
C LEU A 25 -7.34 -3.08 -11.52
N ARG A 26 -7.29 -2.74 -12.81
CA ARG A 26 -6.36 -3.35 -13.76
C ARG A 26 -4.93 -2.89 -13.48
N GLU A 27 -3.93 -3.64 -13.96
CA GLU A 27 -2.50 -3.40 -13.73
C GLU A 27 -1.99 -2.00 -14.14
N VAL A 28 -2.67 -1.34 -15.07
CA VAL A 28 -2.35 0.03 -15.52
C VAL A 28 -3.06 1.12 -14.70
N GLY A 29 -3.82 0.74 -13.66
CA GLY A 29 -4.53 1.68 -12.80
C GLY A 29 -3.59 2.44 -11.84
N ASP A 30 -4.11 3.50 -11.25
CA ASP A 30 -3.56 4.21 -10.08
C ASP A 30 -4.59 4.11 -8.95
N ALA A 31 -4.25 3.32 -7.92
CA ALA A 31 -5.16 3.05 -6.81
C ALA A 31 -5.53 4.33 -6.06
N PHE A 32 -4.57 5.21 -5.83
CA PHE A 32 -4.78 6.45 -5.10
C PHE A 32 -5.64 7.46 -5.87
N ALA A 33 -5.34 7.65 -7.16
CA ALA A 33 -6.14 8.53 -8.00
C ALA A 33 -7.58 8.02 -8.14
N HIS A 34 -7.76 6.71 -8.30
CA HIS A 34 -9.08 6.10 -8.37
C HIS A 34 -9.85 6.25 -7.05
N ALA A 35 -9.20 5.96 -5.91
CA ALA A 35 -9.81 6.14 -4.59
C ALA A 35 -10.30 7.57 -4.38
N LYS A 36 -9.48 8.58 -4.72
CA LYS A 36 -9.86 10.00 -4.65
C LYS A 36 -11.08 10.31 -5.53
N ALA A 37 -11.13 9.75 -6.73
CA ALA A 37 -12.23 9.99 -7.66
C ALA A 37 -13.58 9.46 -7.18
N ILE A 38 -13.58 8.32 -6.46
CA ILE A 38 -14.80 7.67 -5.98
C ILE A 38 -15.11 7.96 -4.51
N ALA A 39 -14.20 8.59 -3.76
CA ALA A 39 -14.26 8.68 -2.30
C ALA A 39 -15.59 9.22 -1.77
N ALA A 40 -16.13 10.29 -2.39
CA ALA A 40 -17.37 10.93 -1.95
C ALA A 40 -18.61 10.01 -2.05
N GLU A 41 -18.60 9.05 -2.98
CA GLU A 41 -19.72 8.13 -3.21
C GLU A 41 -19.47 6.76 -2.56
N ALA A 42 -18.21 6.36 -2.51
CA ALA A 42 -17.82 5.04 -2.08
C ALA A 42 -17.86 4.87 -0.55
N GLY A 43 -17.53 5.93 0.20
CA GLY A 43 -17.54 5.96 1.65
C GLY A 43 -16.32 5.28 2.29
N ALA A 44 -16.24 5.46 3.63
CA ALA A 44 -15.16 4.91 4.46
C ALA A 44 -15.04 3.38 4.34
N GLY A 45 -13.82 2.86 4.46
CA GLY A 45 -13.53 1.44 4.34
C GLY A 45 -13.44 0.93 2.91
N THR A 46 -13.69 1.78 1.89
CA THR A 46 -13.46 1.39 0.50
C THR A 46 -11.96 1.36 0.23
N LEU A 47 -11.47 0.21 -0.18
CA LEU A 47 -10.07 -0.05 -0.48
C LEU A 47 -9.91 -0.34 -1.96
N THR A 48 -9.18 0.51 -2.65
CA THR A 48 -8.79 0.32 -4.05
C THR A 48 -7.43 -0.36 -4.11
N TYR A 49 -7.25 -1.26 -5.05
CA TYR A 49 -6.04 -2.06 -5.17
C TYR A 49 -5.69 -2.34 -6.63
N VAL A 50 -4.43 -2.21 -6.99
CA VAL A 50 -3.89 -2.59 -8.29
C VAL A 50 -3.12 -3.90 -8.14
N GLY A 51 -3.57 -4.95 -8.80
CA GLY A 51 -2.93 -6.26 -8.76
C GLY A 51 -1.70 -6.34 -9.67
N ARG A 52 -0.57 -5.77 -9.22
CA ARG A 52 0.71 -5.83 -9.92
C ARG A 52 1.65 -6.81 -9.23
N PHE A 53 2.54 -7.39 -9.99
CA PHE A 53 3.57 -8.30 -9.47
C PHE A 53 4.71 -7.54 -8.77
N ASP A 54 5.14 -6.43 -9.36
CA ASP A 54 6.33 -5.66 -8.96
C ASP A 54 6.05 -4.56 -7.93
N LEU A 55 4.78 -4.24 -7.71
CA LEU A 55 4.36 -3.14 -6.85
C LEU A 55 3.04 -3.47 -6.14
N ALA A 56 3.07 -3.45 -4.81
CA ALA A 56 1.85 -3.44 -4.01
C ALA A 56 1.35 -2.00 -3.92
N GLU A 57 0.28 -1.70 -4.66
CA GLU A 57 -0.32 -0.37 -4.73
C GLU A 57 -1.78 -0.43 -4.31
N PHE A 58 -2.13 0.29 -3.25
CA PHE A 58 -3.48 0.36 -2.73
C PHE A 58 -3.79 1.72 -2.09
N ALA A 59 -5.08 2.00 -1.93
CA ALA A 59 -5.53 3.17 -1.19
C ALA A 59 -6.84 2.88 -0.45
N ILE A 60 -7.02 3.52 0.71
CA ILE A 60 -8.21 3.38 1.55
C ILE A 60 -8.89 4.74 1.72
N VAL A 61 -10.22 4.75 1.60
CA VAL A 61 -11.06 5.90 1.88
C VAL A 61 -11.39 5.95 3.36
N LEU A 62 -11.25 7.12 3.97
CA LEU A 62 -11.54 7.44 5.35
C LEU A 62 -12.54 8.60 5.39
N GLU A 63 -13.40 8.66 6.42
CA GLU A 63 -14.32 9.75 6.69
C GLU A 63 -14.07 10.28 8.11
N PRO A 64 -13.17 11.27 8.26
CA PRO A 64 -12.85 11.81 9.58
C PRO A 64 -13.99 12.72 10.12
N GLU A 65 -14.19 12.67 11.43
CA GLU A 65 -15.14 13.55 12.13
C GLU A 65 -14.45 14.80 12.71
N GLU A 66 -13.14 14.91 12.55
CA GLU A 66 -12.32 16.02 13.06
C GLU A 66 -11.88 16.97 11.92
N PRO A 67 -11.56 18.25 12.26
CA PRO A 67 -11.10 19.23 11.27
C PRO A 67 -9.88 18.73 10.46
N LEU A 68 -9.78 19.13 9.19
CA LEU A 68 -8.74 18.68 8.27
C LEU A 68 -7.33 18.82 8.84
N TRP A 69 -7.02 19.95 9.51
CA TRP A 69 -5.70 20.17 10.12
C TRP A 69 -5.32 19.07 11.11
N SER A 70 -6.29 18.50 11.82
CA SER A 70 -6.12 17.40 12.78
C SER A 70 -6.20 16.03 12.07
N ALA A 71 -7.17 15.87 11.19
CA ALA A 71 -7.43 14.63 10.46
C ALA A 71 -6.24 14.17 9.60
N ARG A 72 -5.39 15.09 9.16
CA ARG A 72 -4.14 14.76 8.44
C ARG A 72 -3.19 13.85 9.22
N ARG A 73 -3.36 13.70 10.55
CA ARG A 73 -2.62 12.72 11.35
C ARG A 73 -2.91 11.28 10.93
N ALA A 74 -4.02 11.03 10.22
CA ALA A 74 -4.31 9.73 9.60
C ALA A 74 -3.17 9.25 8.69
N PHE A 75 -2.37 10.17 8.13
CA PHE A 75 -1.17 9.83 7.39
C PHE A 75 -0.19 9.00 8.23
N TYR A 76 0.10 9.44 9.44
CA TYR A 76 1.03 8.73 10.33
C TYR A 76 0.47 7.40 10.80
N ALA A 77 -0.84 7.33 11.06
CA ALA A 77 -1.50 6.07 11.39
C ALA A 77 -1.40 5.08 10.22
N GLY A 78 -1.64 5.53 9.00
CA GLY A 78 -1.47 4.71 7.79
C GLY A 78 -0.03 4.26 7.58
N MET A 79 0.95 5.11 7.83
CA MET A 79 2.37 4.75 7.73
C MET A 79 2.78 3.72 8.80
N VAL A 80 2.27 3.85 10.03
CA VAL A 80 2.52 2.85 11.09
C VAL A 80 1.89 1.52 10.73
N ALA A 81 0.63 1.49 10.29
CA ALA A 81 -0.05 0.28 9.83
C ALA A 81 0.71 -0.40 8.67
N LEU A 82 1.21 0.39 7.72
CA LEU A 82 2.01 -0.11 6.60
C LEU A 82 3.33 -0.74 7.08
N ARG A 83 4.03 -0.09 8.02
CA ARG A 83 5.23 -0.64 8.64
C ARG A 83 4.94 -1.94 9.39
N ASP A 84 3.87 -1.99 10.16
CA ASP A 84 3.51 -3.16 10.97
C ASP A 84 3.11 -4.34 10.07
N ALA A 85 2.42 -4.07 8.96
CA ALA A 85 2.12 -5.07 7.94
C ALA A 85 3.41 -5.66 7.31
N LEU A 86 4.43 -4.84 7.09
CA LEU A 86 5.74 -5.29 6.63
C LEU A 86 6.49 -6.08 7.69
N LEU A 87 6.46 -5.63 8.95
CA LEU A 87 7.10 -6.34 10.07
C LEU A 87 6.58 -7.75 10.26
N GLY A 88 5.27 -7.96 10.04
CA GLY A 88 4.65 -9.29 10.14
C GLY A 88 5.17 -10.30 9.10
N GLN A 89 5.93 -9.85 8.11
CA GLN A 89 6.47 -10.65 7.01
C GLN A 89 7.99 -10.53 6.86
N ALA A 90 8.60 -9.61 7.62
CA ALA A 90 10.03 -9.33 7.52
C ALA A 90 10.87 -10.53 7.97
N PRO A 91 11.96 -10.85 7.27
CA PRO A 91 12.95 -11.80 7.77
C PRO A 91 13.59 -11.28 9.05
N PRO A 92 14.10 -12.18 9.90
CA PRO A 92 14.83 -11.81 11.11
C PRO A 92 15.96 -10.82 10.82
N GLU A 93 16.19 -9.88 11.74
CA GLU A 93 17.30 -8.93 11.70
C GLU A 93 17.27 -7.90 10.54
N ARG A 94 16.14 -7.77 9.84
CA ARG A 94 15.94 -6.71 8.83
C ARG A 94 15.16 -5.54 9.43
N PRO A 95 15.83 -4.43 9.81
CA PRO A 95 15.15 -3.28 10.38
C PRO A 95 14.27 -2.59 9.34
N ILE A 96 13.02 -2.29 9.74
CA ILE A 96 12.11 -1.48 8.95
C ILE A 96 12.03 -0.11 9.60
N THR A 97 12.42 0.92 8.86
CA THR A 97 12.53 2.28 9.35
C THR A 97 11.73 3.25 8.48
N PHE A 98 11.33 4.38 9.09
CA PHE A 98 10.78 5.49 8.31
C PHE A 98 11.91 6.37 7.79
N SER A 99 11.84 6.70 6.50
CA SER A 99 12.61 7.76 5.88
C SER A 99 11.68 8.96 5.68
N TRP A 100 11.84 9.92 6.56
CA TRP A 100 10.93 11.07 6.64
C TRP A 100 10.89 11.86 5.33
N PRO A 101 9.71 12.38 4.87
CA PRO A 101 8.44 12.37 5.59
C PRO A 101 7.51 11.18 5.29
N ASP A 102 7.69 10.46 4.20
CA ASP A 102 6.66 9.61 3.61
C ASP A 102 7.15 8.26 3.10
N ALA A 103 8.43 7.95 3.28
CA ALA A 103 9.02 6.71 2.79
C ALA A 103 9.30 5.68 3.88
N ILE A 104 9.37 4.41 3.48
CA ILE A 104 9.78 3.27 4.29
C ILE A 104 11.03 2.66 3.67
N ALA A 105 11.97 2.31 4.54
CA ALA A 105 13.19 1.61 4.19
C ALA A 105 13.28 0.27 4.93
N VAL A 106 13.80 -0.74 4.26
CA VAL A 106 14.20 -2.03 4.83
C VAL A 106 15.72 -2.09 4.75
N ASP A 107 16.38 -2.30 5.87
CA ASP A 107 17.84 -2.35 5.99
C ASP A 107 18.56 -1.17 5.28
N GLY A 108 17.94 0.01 5.33
CA GLY A 108 18.42 1.23 4.69
C GLY A 108 18.03 1.43 3.21
N GLY A 109 17.51 0.41 2.54
CA GLY A 109 17.01 0.49 1.17
C GLY A 109 15.54 0.96 1.12
N LEU A 110 15.24 1.97 0.30
CA LEU A 110 13.87 2.49 0.14
C LEU A 110 13.00 1.52 -0.65
N VAL A 111 11.94 1.01 -0.03
CA VAL A 111 10.99 0.09 -0.67
C VAL A 111 9.71 0.78 -1.15
N GLY A 112 9.42 1.96 -0.66
CA GLY A 112 8.21 2.71 -1.03
C GLY A 112 7.76 3.64 0.08
N GLY A 113 6.44 3.85 0.20
CA GLY A 113 5.90 4.74 1.22
C GLY A 113 4.41 5.00 1.06
N GLY A 114 3.94 6.06 1.73
CA GLY A 114 2.55 6.45 1.75
C GLY A 114 2.31 7.88 1.26
N ARG A 115 1.06 8.18 0.99
CA ARG A 115 0.57 9.52 0.63
C ARG A 115 -0.85 9.74 1.17
N LEU A 116 -1.21 10.99 1.45
CA LEU A 116 -2.53 11.36 1.89
C LEU A 116 -3.16 12.36 0.91
N GLY A 117 -4.45 12.21 0.67
CA GLY A 117 -5.22 13.13 -0.16
C GLY A 117 -6.56 13.49 0.48
N TRP A 118 -7.09 14.64 0.12
CA TRP A 118 -8.38 15.18 0.56
C TRP A 118 -9.00 16.01 -0.56
N PRO A 119 -10.28 16.46 -0.43
CA PRO A 119 -10.93 17.30 -1.44
C PRO A 119 -10.17 18.60 -1.70
N ASP A 120 -10.06 19.00 -2.97
CA ASP A 120 -9.48 20.27 -3.32
C ASP A 120 -10.30 21.44 -2.71
N GLY A 121 -9.62 22.41 -2.13
CA GLY A 121 -10.26 23.56 -1.48
C GLY A 121 -10.96 23.25 -0.15
N ALA A 122 -10.73 22.09 0.46
CA ALA A 122 -11.26 21.75 1.78
C ALA A 122 -10.82 22.78 2.84
N ASP A 123 -11.76 23.16 3.72
CA ASP A 123 -11.48 24.07 4.83
C ASP A 123 -10.65 23.33 5.91
N GLU A 124 -9.52 23.93 6.27
CA GLU A 124 -8.64 23.41 7.31
C GLU A 124 -9.33 23.25 8.69
N ARG A 125 -10.36 24.04 8.96
CA ARG A 125 -11.08 24.09 10.24
C ARG A 125 -12.35 23.26 10.27
N ALA A 126 -12.74 22.66 9.14
CA ALA A 126 -13.90 21.78 9.04
C ALA A 126 -13.47 20.33 8.76
N PRO A 127 -14.27 19.34 9.17
CA PRO A 127 -14.05 17.96 8.78
C PRO A 127 -14.17 17.84 7.24
N PRO A 128 -13.20 17.25 6.55
CA PRO A 128 -13.34 16.98 5.13
C PRO A 128 -14.31 15.81 4.91
N ASN A 129 -15.03 15.83 3.80
CA ASN A 129 -15.97 14.74 3.47
C ASN A 129 -15.27 13.38 3.31
N TRP A 130 -14.00 13.38 2.98
CA TRP A 130 -13.18 12.19 2.89
C TRP A 130 -11.68 12.51 3.03
N LEU A 131 -10.92 11.52 3.45
CA LEU A 131 -9.48 11.41 3.25
C LEU A 131 -9.19 10.13 2.47
N VAL A 132 -8.08 10.10 1.76
CA VAL A 132 -7.56 8.89 1.13
C VAL A 132 -6.11 8.71 1.57
N PHE A 133 -5.83 7.61 2.27
CA PHE A 133 -4.46 7.16 2.48
C PHE A 133 -4.10 6.17 1.37
N GLY A 134 -3.00 6.41 0.67
CA GLY A 134 -2.47 5.51 -0.35
C GLY A 134 -1.09 5.00 0.01
N ALA A 135 -0.77 3.80 -0.41
CA ALA A 135 0.54 3.17 -0.25
C ALA A 135 1.01 2.54 -1.55
N ALA A 136 2.32 2.59 -1.77
CA ALA A 136 2.99 1.93 -2.87
C ALA A 136 4.31 1.34 -2.37
N ILE A 137 4.42 0.01 -2.38
CA ILE A 137 5.60 -0.74 -1.92
C ILE A 137 6.11 -1.63 -3.04
N ARG A 138 7.38 -1.50 -3.38
CA ARG A 138 8.04 -2.34 -4.38
C ARG A 138 8.22 -3.74 -3.84
N THR A 139 7.54 -4.69 -4.46
CA THR A 139 7.54 -6.10 -4.06
C THR A 139 8.67 -6.87 -4.72
N PHE A 140 8.87 -6.66 -6.03
CA PHE A 140 9.96 -7.29 -6.78
C PHE A 140 10.79 -6.27 -7.54
N GLY A 141 12.10 -6.49 -7.60
CA GLY A 141 13.01 -5.69 -8.39
C GLY A 141 12.81 -5.94 -9.90
N LEU A 142 12.94 -4.87 -10.69
CA LEU A 142 12.84 -4.94 -12.15
C LEU A 142 14.15 -5.42 -12.82
N GLY A 143 15.07 -6.02 -12.04
CA GLY A 143 16.37 -6.46 -12.50
C GLY A 143 17.34 -5.31 -12.78
N ASP A 144 18.48 -5.61 -13.38
CA ASP A 144 19.64 -4.70 -13.62
C ASP A 144 19.34 -3.41 -14.39
N ARG A 145 18.14 -3.27 -14.96
CA ARG A 145 17.79 -2.10 -15.78
C ARG A 145 17.76 -0.78 -15.04
N GLN A 146 17.71 -0.81 -13.71
CA GLN A 146 17.67 0.39 -12.88
C GLN A 146 18.78 0.46 -11.83
N ALA A 147 19.69 -0.49 -11.82
CA ALA A 147 20.88 -0.45 -10.99
C ALA A 147 21.67 0.84 -11.26
N GLY A 148 21.84 1.65 -10.23
CA GLY A 148 22.54 2.92 -10.31
C GLY A 148 21.72 4.16 -10.64
N LEU A 149 20.48 4.03 -11.15
CA LEU A 149 19.59 5.19 -11.35
C LEU A 149 18.89 5.62 -10.04
N THR A 150 18.66 4.67 -9.14
CA THR A 150 18.08 4.90 -7.80
C THR A 150 18.87 4.11 -6.76
N PRO A 151 20.10 4.54 -6.41
CA PRO A 151 21.05 3.75 -5.62
C PRO A 151 20.56 3.40 -4.20
N LEU A 152 19.54 4.11 -3.69
CA LEU A 152 18.94 3.84 -2.38
C LEU A 152 17.65 3.03 -2.47
N ALA A 153 17.15 2.71 -3.66
CA ALA A 153 15.90 1.97 -3.83
C ALA A 153 16.16 0.47 -3.90
N THR A 154 15.30 -0.30 -3.23
CA THR A 154 15.30 -1.76 -3.25
C THR A 154 13.88 -2.30 -3.38
N ALA A 155 13.71 -3.62 -3.37
CA ALA A 155 12.42 -4.29 -3.34
C ALA A 155 12.37 -5.32 -2.23
N LEU A 156 11.18 -5.67 -1.75
CA LEU A 156 11.02 -6.63 -0.65
C LEU A 156 11.69 -7.98 -0.95
N SER A 157 11.59 -8.46 -2.20
CA SER A 157 12.26 -9.71 -2.60
C SER A 157 13.77 -9.65 -2.51
N GLU A 158 14.38 -8.48 -2.72
CA GLU A 158 15.83 -8.28 -2.61
C GLU A 158 16.27 -8.21 -1.15
N GLU A 159 15.37 -7.84 -0.25
CA GLU A 159 15.59 -7.77 1.20
C GLU A 159 15.22 -9.06 1.93
N GLY A 160 14.96 -10.15 1.20
CA GLY A 160 14.77 -11.49 1.75
C GLY A 160 13.35 -11.80 2.23
N PHE A 161 12.35 -11.02 1.82
CA PHE A 161 10.95 -11.39 2.06
C PHE A 161 10.59 -12.60 1.19
N GLU A 162 10.28 -13.75 1.82
CA GLU A 162 10.00 -15.00 1.11
C GLU A 162 8.71 -14.94 0.29
N ASP A 163 7.72 -14.19 0.78
CA ASP A 163 6.41 -14.02 0.15
C ASP A 163 6.09 -12.53 0.03
N ALA A 164 6.83 -11.85 -0.84
CA ALA A 164 6.71 -10.42 -1.06
C ALA A 164 5.46 -10.01 -1.87
N GLY A 165 4.49 -10.91 -2.05
CA GLY A 165 3.31 -10.68 -2.86
C GLY A 165 2.44 -9.52 -2.36
N SER A 166 1.93 -8.72 -3.29
CA SER A 166 1.09 -7.56 -3.00
C SER A 166 -0.21 -7.93 -2.25
N ASP A 167 -0.79 -9.08 -2.53
CA ASP A 167 -2.02 -9.57 -1.87
C ASP A 167 -1.77 -9.82 -0.37
N ARG A 168 -0.62 -10.38 -0.02
CA ARG A 168 -0.26 -10.65 1.38
C ARG A 168 0.01 -9.39 2.18
N LEU A 169 0.67 -8.41 1.58
CA LEU A 169 0.87 -7.11 2.23
C LEU A 169 -0.46 -6.44 2.52
N LEU A 170 -1.40 -6.48 1.58
CA LEU A 170 -2.72 -5.92 1.75
C LEU A 170 -3.53 -6.66 2.84
N GLU A 171 -3.44 -7.99 2.90
CA GLU A 171 -4.05 -8.78 3.96
C GLU A 171 -3.49 -8.41 5.35
N SER A 172 -2.19 -8.19 5.47
CA SER A 172 -1.55 -7.80 6.72
C SER A 172 -1.90 -6.37 7.12
N PHE A 173 -1.95 -5.43 6.18
CA PHE A 173 -2.29 -4.03 6.42
C PHE A 173 -3.68 -3.86 7.06
N ARG A 174 -4.66 -4.65 6.66
CA ARG A 174 -6.03 -4.60 7.21
C ARG A 174 -6.15 -5.11 8.65
N ALA A 175 -5.20 -5.94 9.09
CA ALA A 175 -5.24 -6.57 10.42
C ALA A 175 -4.65 -5.69 11.53
N THR A 176 -4.07 -4.54 11.14
CA THR A 176 -3.45 -3.55 12.01
C THR A 176 -4.38 -2.37 12.25
#